data_64a9bd8612cb24adac83b70681eee724
#
_entry.id   64a9bd8612cb24adac83b70681eee724
#
_cell.length_a   1.000
_cell.length_b   1.000
_cell.length_c   1.000
_cell.angle_alpha   90.00
_cell.angle_beta   90.00
_cell.angle_gamma   90.00
#
_symmetry.space_group_name_H-M   'P 1'
#
loop_
_entity.id
_entity.type
_entity.pdbx_description
1 polymer ?
#
loop_
_entity_poly.entity_id
_entity_poly.type
_entity_poly.pdbx_seq_one_letter_code
_entity_poly.pdbx_strand_id
1 'polypeptide(L)'
;IILIIVCGIYLTIRLKFLQIVHLPKALRFMIKNEEDGTGEVTSFGALCTALSATIGTGNIVGVATAIGILAGGPGALFWMWVAALFGMATKYSEGLLGVKYRKIDEDGHVLGGPFYYIENGMGHKWKWLAKIFAFFGACVGLMGIGTFTQVNGIASAVQAFFDPDKANTVSIFGNDYSIAIVISAFILAILVGLVVIGGIQRISKVSQIIVPFMAVLYIVVCLVLIIVNINKVPAAFETIVKCAFKPMSFAGGVTASLAIAMQKGVARGIFSNEAGLGSAPIAAAAAQTKEPVRQGLVTMTGTFIDTIIVCTMTGLSIVMMGSWQDGSLEGIAVTTDAFQKGLFFMPGQVAAFILMICLVFFAFTTILGWDYYGERCLEYLTNGSKVSVQIYRWLYILCVFIGPYMTVKAVWTIADIFNGLMAIPNIIALLALSSVVVAETKDYFARHKEL
;
A
#
# COMPACT_ATOMS: atom_id res chain seq x y z
N ILE A 1 5.21 -13.82 5.00
CA ILE A 1 6.25 -13.20 4.16
C ILE A 1 6.83 -14.24 3.19
N ILE A 2 7.44 -15.32 3.67
CA ILE A 2 8.07 -16.37 2.81
C ILE A 2 7.06 -16.92 1.79
N LEU A 3 5.87 -17.27 2.25
CA LEU A 3 4.81 -17.82 1.37
C LEU A 3 4.42 -16.85 0.25
N ILE A 4 4.35 -15.55 0.53
CA ILE A 4 4.04 -14.51 -0.45
C ILE A 4 5.13 -14.43 -1.51
N ILE A 5 6.40 -14.40 -1.10
CA ILE A 5 7.54 -14.34 -2.04
C ILE A 5 7.62 -15.60 -2.88
N VAL A 6 7.47 -16.78 -2.29
CA VAL A 6 7.47 -18.06 -3.02
C VAL A 6 6.34 -18.08 -4.06
N CYS A 7 5.14 -17.63 -3.71
CA CYS A 7 4.04 -17.48 -4.65
C CYS A 7 4.38 -16.52 -5.79
N GLY A 8 4.98 -15.35 -5.48
CA GLY A 8 5.40 -14.38 -6.50
C GLY A 8 6.48 -14.93 -7.45
N ILE A 9 7.46 -15.64 -6.93
CA ILE A 9 8.49 -16.33 -7.74
C ILE A 9 7.84 -17.38 -8.65
N TYR A 10 6.98 -18.22 -8.09
CA TYR A 10 6.26 -19.26 -8.84
C TYR A 10 5.44 -18.65 -9.98
N LEU A 11 4.66 -17.60 -9.72
CA LEU A 11 3.87 -16.91 -10.73
C LEU A 11 4.77 -16.23 -11.79
N THR A 12 5.87 -15.61 -11.37
CA THR A 12 6.84 -14.99 -12.29
C THR A 12 7.38 -16.00 -13.30
N ILE A 13 7.77 -17.18 -12.84
CA ILE A 13 8.28 -18.25 -13.72
C ILE A 13 7.17 -18.77 -14.64
N ARG A 14 5.98 -19.03 -14.11
CA ARG A 14 4.81 -19.51 -14.86
C ARG A 14 4.36 -18.53 -15.95
N LEU A 15 4.45 -17.24 -15.69
CA LEU A 15 4.10 -16.14 -16.59
C LEU A 15 5.28 -15.66 -17.45
N LYS A 16 6.45 -16.35 -17.39
CA LYS A 16 7.64 -16.03 -18.19
C LYS A 16 8.10 -14.58 -18.05
N PHE A 17 8.19 -14.10 -16.81
CA PHE A 17 8.61 -12.72 -16.49
C PHE A 17 7.76 -11.63 -17.17
N LEU A 18 6.46 -11.88 -17.29
CA LEU A 18 5.47 -10.99 -17.90
C LEU A 18 5.59 -9.55 -17.40
N GLN A 19 5.82 -9.35 -16.09
CA GLN A 19 5.93 -8.05 -15.46
C GLN A 19 7.13 -7.23 -15.96
N ILE A 20 8.15 -7.85 -16.54
CA ILE A 20 9.28 -7.17 -17.17
C ILE A 20 8.98 -6.94 -18.66
N VAL A 21 8.59 -7.99 -19.36
CA VAL A 21 8.38 -7.97 -20.82
C VAL A 21 7.25 -7.03 -21.21
N HIS A 22 6.15 -7.02 -20.45
CA HIS A 22 4.95 -6.26 -20.78
C HIS A 22 4.73 -5.01 -19.92
N LEU A 23 5.74 -4.56 -19.14
CA LEU A 23 5.64 -3.34 -18.36
C LEU A 23 5.30 -2.09 -19.23
N PRO A 24 5.96 -1.85 -20.38
CA PRO A 24 5.62 -0.70 -21.21
C PRO A 24 4.15 -0.72 -21.69
N LYS A 25 3.65 -1.90 -22.03
CA LYS A 25 2.24 -2.09 -22.41
C LYS A 25 1.29 -1.84 -21.25
N ALA A 26 1.65 -2.29 -20.06
CA ALA A 26 0.88 -2.07 -18.83
C ALA A 26 0.76 -0.58 -18.49
N LEU A 27 1.86 0.17 -18.57
CA LEU A 27 1.89 1.62 -18.38
C LEU A 27 1.02 2.36 -19.41
N ARG A 28 1.01 1.89 -20.65
CA ARG A 28 0.12 2.44 -21.69
C ARG A 28 -1.35 2.19 -21.38
N PHE A 29 -1.70 1.00 -20.90
CA PHE A 29 -3.08 0.64 -20.55
C PHE A 29 -3.58 1.37 -19.31
N MET A 30 -2.70 1.78 -18.40
CA MET A 30 -3.04 2.61 -17.26
C MET A 30 -3.71 3.94 -17.67
N ILE A 31 -3.24 4.55 -18.76
CA ILE A 31 -3.75 5.85 -19.25
C ILE A 31 -4.90 5.68 -20.23
N LYS A 32 -4.91 4.59 -21.02
CA LYS A 32 -5.91 4.36 -22.07
C LYS A 32 -7.09 3.53 -21.54
N ASN A 33 -8.21 4.18 -21.25
CA ASN A 33 -9.45 3.50 -20.86
C ASN A 33 -10.04 2.64 -22.00
N GLU A 34 -10.90 1.69 -21.63
CA GLU A 34 -11.69 0.87 -22.55
C GLU A 34 -13.11 1.45 -22.62
N GLU A 35 -13.57 1.83 -23.82
CA GLU A 35 -14.84 2.55 -23.99
C GLU A 35 -16.08 1.68 -23.83
N ASP A 36 -15.96 0.37 -24.14
CA ASP A 36 -17.08 -0.59 -24.14
C ASP A 36 -17.10 -1.56 -22.94
N GLY A 37 -16.35 -1.26 -21.89
CA GLY A 37 -16.25 -2.13 -20.72
C GLY A 37 -17.47 -2.08 -19.78
N THR A 38 -17.82 -3.20 -19.16
CA THR A 38 -18.77 -3.24 -18.04
C THR A 38 -18.02 -3.03 -16.73
N GLY A 39 -18.58 -2.23 -15.80
CA GLY A 39 -17.97 -1.94 -14.50
C GLY A 39 -18.49 -0.63 -13.92
N GLU A 40 -18.16 -0.35 -12.66
CA GLU A 40 -18.65 0.85 -11.94
C GLU A 40 -17.75 2.09 -12.15
N VAL A 41 -16.46 1.87 -12.40
CA VAL A 41 -15.46 2.95 -12.53
C VAL A 41 -14.52 2.67 -13.71
N THR A 42 -13.93 3.72 -14.27
CA THR A 42 -12.93 3.54 -15.34
C THR A 42 -11.73 2.70 -14.85
N SER A 43 -10.98 2.08 -15.77
CA SER A 43 -9.75 1.33 -15.41
C SER A 43 -8.75 2.23 -14.67
N PHE A 44 -8.63 3.50 -15.06
CA PHE A 44 -7.83 4.49 -14.34
C PHE A 44 -8.40 4.77 -12.95
N GLY A 45 -9.72 4.91 -12.81
CA GLY A 45 -10.38 5.09 -11.52
C GLY A 45 -10.18 3.90 -10.57
N ALA A 46 -10.27 2.68 -11.08
CA ALA A 46 -9.97 1.47 -10.31
C ALA A 46 -8.49 1.42 -9.86
N LEU A 47 -7.57 1.80 -10.75
CA LEU A 47 -6.15 1.90 -10.41
C LEU A 47 -5.91 2.99 -9.35
N CYS A 48 -6.49 4.18 -9.49
CA CYS A 48 -6.37 5.24 -8.49
C CYS A 48 -6.95 4.82 -7.13
N THR A 49 -8.05 4.07 -7.12
CA THR A 49 -8.62 3.49 -5.89
C THR A 49 -7.66 2.46 -5.28
N ALA A 50 -7.05 1.60 -6.10
CA ALA A 50 -6.04 0.65 -5.62
C ALA A 50 -4.76 1.37 -5.13
N LEU A 51 -4.28 2.39 -5.84
CA LEU A 51 -3.12 3.20 -5.42
C LEU A 51 -3.42 4.02 -4.17
N SER A 52 -4.66 4.50 -4.01
CA SER A 52 -5.05 5.20 -2.78
C SER A 52 -4.92 4.29 -1.56
N ALA A 53 -5.23 3.02 -1.69
CA ALA A 53 -5.09 2.06 -0.60
C ALA A 53 -3.62 1.68 -0.31
N THR A 54 -2.75 1.67 -1.33
CA THR A 54 -1.35 1.22 -1.21
C THR A 54 -0.37 2.34 -0.88
N ILE A 55 -0.49 3.53 -1.52
CA ILE A 55 0.42 4.65 -1.28
C ILE A 55 0.01 5.37 0.02
N GLY A 56 0.67 5.02 1.11
CA GLY A 56 0.34 5.48 2.45
C GLY A 56 1.56 5.70 3.34
N THR A 57 1.37 5.53 4.65
CA THR A 57 2.48 5.60 5.63
C THR A 57 3.59 4.60 5.31
N GLY A 58 3.29 3.48 4.64
CA GLY A 58 4.26 2.47 4.23
C GLY A 58 5.41 3.04 3.40
N ASN A 59 5.10 3.94 2.47
CA ASN A 59 6.07 4.53 1.54
C ASN A 59 7.04 5.53 2.19
N ILE A 60 6.68 6.14 3.29
CA ILE A 60 7.49 7.15 3.99
C ILE A 60 8.00 6.58 5.31
N VAL A 61 7.10 6.27 6.23
CA VAL A 61 7.42 5.75 7.57
C VAL A 61 7.89 4.30 7.51
N GLY A 62 7.22 3.46 6.70
CA GLY A 62 7.57 2.05 6.54
C GLY A 62 8.97 1.86 5.96
N VAL A 63 9.33 2.63 4.91
CA VAL A 63 10.67 2.62 4.33
C VAL A 63 11.71 3.06 5.36
N ALA A 64 11.46 4.16 6.07
CA ALA A 64 12.35 4.66 7.11
C ALA A 64 12.58 3.61 8.22
N THR A 65 11.51 2.94 8.67
CA THR A 65 11.62 1.87 9.67
C THR A 65 12.35 0.62 9.16
N ALA A 66 12.34 0.36 7.86
CA ALA A 66 13.10 -0.76 7.29
C ALA A 66 14.61 -0.46 7.20
N ILE A 67 14.94 0.78 6.81
CA ILE A 67 16.32 1.21 6.50
C ILE A 67 17.09 1.66 7.75
N GLY A 68 16.42 2.03 8.85
CA GLY A 68 17.07 2.52 10.06
C GLY A 68 18.15 1.55 10.58
N ILE A 69 19.19 2.11 11.21
CA ILE A 69 20.38 1.38 11.67
C ILE A 69 20.06 0.22 12.63
N LEU A 70 18.99 0.38 13.45
CA LEU A 70 18.52 -0.64 14.40
C LEU A 70 17.60 -1.69 13.77
N ALA A 71 17.36 -1.61 12.45
CA ALA A 71 16.49 -2.51 11.70
C ALA A 71 17.27 -3.29 10.63
N GLY A 72 16.95 -3.05 9.36
CA GLY A 72 17.57 -3.76 8.23
C GLY A 72 18.75 -3.02 7.57
N GLY A 73 18.96 -1.77 7.94
CA GLY A 73 19.94 -0.90 7.25
C GLY A 73 19.57 -0.60 5.80
N PRO A 74 20.41 0.12 5.05
CA PRO A 74 20.17 0.46 3.64
C PRO A 74 19.89 -0.73 2.73
N GLY A 75 20.42 -1.92 3.05
CA GLY A 75 20.18 -3.15 2.31
C GLY A 75 18.71 -3.59 2.27
N ALA A 76 17.89 -3.16 3.22
CA ALA A 76 16.45 -3.43 3.21
C ALA A 76 15.78 -2.86 1.97
N LEU A 77 16.22 -1.71 1.43
CA LEU A 77 15.67 -1.14 0.20
C LEU A 77 15.90 -2.04 -1.01
N PHE A 78 17.05 -2.67 -1.14
CA PHE A 78 17.31 -3.66 -2.19
C PHE A 78 16.30 -4.82 -2.12
N TRP A 79 16.04 -5.32 -0.92
CA TRP A 79 15.10 -6.43 -0.74
C TRP A 79 13.62 -6.00 -0.92
N MET A 80 13.30 -4.71 -0.74
CA MET A 80 12.02 -4.15 -1.17
C MET A 80 11.87 -4.21 -2.69
N TRP A 81 12.90 -3.88 -3.47
CA TRP A 81 12.89 -3.99 -4.94
C TRP A 81 12.69 -5.43 -5.40
N VAL A 82 13.38 -6.38 -4.78
CA VAL A 82 13.22 -7.82 -5.07
C VAL A 82 11.79 -8.26 -4.78
N ALA A 83 11.23 -7.87 -3.63
CA ALA A 83 9.85 -8.18 -3.28
C ALA A 83 8.85 -7.58 -4.27
N ALA A 84 9.06 -6.33 -4.71
CA ALA A 84 8.21 -5.67 -5.68
C ALA A 84 8.26 -6.35 -7.06
N LEU A 85 9.43 -6.76 -7.52
CA LEU A 85 9.60 -7.47 -8.79
C LEU A 85 8.72 -8.73 -8.85
N PHE A 86 8.76 -9.56 -7.82
CA PHE A 86 7.92 -10.76 -7.74
C PHE A 86 6.46 -10.42 -7.39
N GLY A 87 6.25 -9.38 -6.60
CA GLY A 87 4.94 -8.86 -6.25
C GLY A 87 4.13 -8.36 -7.44
N MET A 88 4.78 -7.82 -8.47
CA MET A 88 4.11 -7.40 -9.71
C MET A 88 3.41 -8.56 -10.42
N ALA A 89 4.02 -9.76 -10.49
CA ALA A 89 3.39 -10.94 -11.06
C ALA A 89 2.20 -11.43 -10.21
N THR A 90 2.31 -11.29 -8.89
CA THR A 90 1.21 -11.58 -7.96
C THR A 90 0.05 -10.61 -8.18
N LYS A 91 0.29 -9.31 -8.19
CA LYS A 91 -0.72 -8.27 -8.47
C LYS A 91 -1.38 -8.42 -9.83
N TYR A 92 -0.61 -8.80 -10.86
CA TYR A 92 -1.16 -9.16 -12.17
C TYR A 92 -2.20 -10.26 -12.06
N SER A 93 -1.84 -11.34 -11.38
CA SER A 93 -2.72 -12.50 -11.19
C SER A 93 -3.95 -12.16 -10.37
N GLU A 94 -3.80 -11.38 -9.31
CA GLU A 94 -4.88 -10.86 -8.48
C GLU A 94 -5.87 -10.02 -9.30
N GLY A 95 -5.38 -9.06 -10.07
CA GLY A 95 -6.21 -8.18 -10.90
C GLY A 95 -6.97 -8.95 -11.99
N LEU A 96 -6.31 -9.90 -12.65
CA LEU A 96 -6.92 -10.78 -13.65
C LEU A 96 -8.05 -11.62 -13.04
N LEU A 97 -7.79 -12.31 -11.93
CA LEU A 97 -8.78 -13.16 -11.28
C LEU A 97 -9.94 -12.34 -10.69
N GLY A 98 -9.66 -11.14 -10.17
CA GLY A 98 -10.67 -10.21 -9.67
C GLY A 98 -11.72 -9.86 -10.73
N VAL A 99 -11.30 -9.58 -11.96
CA VAL A 99 -12.20 -9.28 -13.08
C VAL A 99 -12.84 -10.56 -13.63
N LYS A 100 -12.09 -11.65 -13.78
CA LYS A 100 -12.60 -12.90 -14.37
C LYS A 100 -13.77 -13.50 -13.57
N TYR A 101 -13.70 -13.45 -12.25
CA TYR A 101 -14.69 -14.10 -11.37
C TYR A 101 -15.65 -13.14 -10.67
N ARG A 102 -15.65 -11.86 -11.08
CA ARG A 102 -16.62 -10.88 -10.56
C ARG A 102 -18.04 -11.24 -10.98
N LYS A 103 -18.99 -10.75 -10.20
CA LYS A 103 -20.42 -10.77 -10.52
C LYS A 103 -20.89 -9.33 -10.70
N ILE A 104 -21.79 -9.12 -11.64
CA ILE A 104 -22.46 -7.83 -11.83
C ILE A 104 -23.93 -8.12 -11.59
N ASP A 105 -24.54 -7.43 -10.65
CA ASP A 105 -25.95 -7.59 -10.35
C ASP A 105 -26.85 -6.80 -11.33
N GLU A 106 -28.17 -6.90 -11.16
CA GLU A 106 -29.17 -6.29 -12.05
C GLU A 106 -29.09 -4.75 -12.02
N ASP A 107 -28.61 -4.17 -10.91
CA ASP A 107 -28.44 -2.73 -10.74
C ASP A 107 -27.09 -2.23 -11.31
N GLY A 108 -26.27 -3.13 -11.88
CA GLY A 108 -24.94 -2.83 -12.40
C GLY A 108 -23.86 -2.73 -11.32
N HIS A 109 -24.18 -3.11 -10.07
CA HIS A 109 -23.24 -3.14 -8.98
C HIS A 109 -22.26 -4.30 -9.13
N VAL A 110 -20.97 -4.01 -8.97
CA VAL A 110 -19.90 -4.99 -9.17
C VAL A 110 -19.50 -5.64 -7.85
N LEU A 111 -19.63 -6.95 -7.81
CA LEU A 111 -19.27 -7.80 -6.68
C LEU A 111 -18.03 -8.63 -7.07
N GLY A 112 -16.86 -8.26 -6.56
CA GLY A 112 -15.60 -8.91 -6.90
C GLY A 112 -14.56 -8.85 -5.79
N GLY A 113 -13.52 -9.63 -5.95
CA GLY A 113 -12.42 -9.75 -4.99
C GLY A 113 -12.03 -11.21 -4.72
N PRO A 114 -11.10 -11.47 -3.80
CA PRO A 114 -10.61 -12.80 -3.51
C PRO A 114 -11.69 -13.80 -3.09
N PHE A 115 -12.65 -13.36 -2.32
CA PHE A 115 -13.76 -14.20 -1.87
C PHE A 115 -14.57 -14.74 -3.06
N TYR A 116 -14.69 -13.99 -4.17
CA TYR A 116 -15.40 -14.46 -5.36
C TYR A 116 -14.55 -15.43 -6.19
N TYR A 117 -13.26 -15.19 -6.40
CA TYR A 117 -12.48 -16.18 -7.14
C TYR A 117 -12.14 -17.42 -6.31
N ILE A 118 -12.15 -17.34 -4.97
CA ILE A 118 -12.11 -18.53 -4.11
C ILE A 118 -13.41 -19.34 -4.28
N GLU A 119 -14.56 -18.72 -4.12
CA GLU A 119 -15.86 -19.42 -4.17
C GLU A 119 -16.19 -19.93 -5.59
N ASN A 120 -16.00 -19.08 -6.61
CA ASN A 120 -16.39 -19.41 -7.99
C ASN A 120 -15.28 -20.07 -8.78
N GLY A 121 -14.02 -19.72 -8.54
CA GLY A 121 -12.86 -20.27 -9.27
C GLY A 121 -12.39 -21.61 -8.72
N MET A 122 -12.28 -21.75 -7.40
CA MET A 122 -11.89 -23.01 -6.77
C MET A 122 -13.10 -23.94 -6.53
N GLY A 123 -14.32 -23.40 -6.58
CA GLY A 123 -15.58 -24.10 -6.40
C GLY A 123 -16.22 -23.89 -5.03
N HIS A 124 -17.51 -24.10 -4.97
CA HIS A 124 -18.39 -23.78 -3.83
C HIS A 124 -17.98 -24.43 -2.49
N LYS A 125 -17.31 -25.58 -2.55
CA LYS A 125 -16.74 -26.24 -1.36
C LYS A 125 -15.69 -25.40 -0.62
N TRP A 126 -15.10 -24.41 -1.27
CA TRP A 126 -14.12 -23.50 -0.71
C TRP A 126 -14.71 -22.20 -0.13
N LYS A 127 -16.04 -22.09 -0.09
CA LYS A 127 -16.74 -20.91 0.47
C LYS A 127 -16.31 -20.55 1.90
N TRP A 128 -15.95 -21.54 2.70
CA TRP A 128 -15.42 -21.29 4.05
C TRP A 128 -14.12 -20.49 4.03
N LEU A 129 -13.22 -20.78 3.07
CA LEU A 129 -11.95 -20.06 2.91
C LEU A 129 -12.21 -18.61 2.43
N ALA A 130 -13.18 -18.42 1.53
CA ALA A 130 -13.62 -17.11 1.09
C ALA A 130 -14.16 -16.27 2.25
N LYS A 131 -14.94 -16.87 3.17
CA LYS A 131 -15.45 -16.20 4.38
C LYS A 131 -14.32 -15.84 5.35
N ILE A 132 -13.30 -16.68 5.52
CA ILE A 132 -12.12 -16.38 6.33
C ILE A 132 -11.39 -15.17 5.76
N PHE A 133 -11.14 -15.15 4.44
CA PHE A 133 -10.54 -13.98 3.79
C PHE A 133 -11.35 -12.71 4.04
N ALA A 134 -12.65 -12.76 3.80
CA ALA A 134 -13.53 -11.59 3.94
C ALA A 134 -13.61 -11.10 5.39
N PHE A 135 -13.60 -11.99 6.38
CA PHE A 135 -13.57 -11.62 7.79
C PHE A 135 -12.28 -10.84 8.13
N PHE A 136 -11.11 -11.40 7.77
CA PHE A 136 -9.85 -10.73 8.04
C PHE A 136 -9.70 -9.45 7.21
N GLY A 137 -10.20 -9.42 5.97
CA GLY A 137 -10.22 -8.20 5.15
C GLY A 137 -11.02 -7.05 5.78
N ALA A 138 -12.18 -7.36 6.35
CA ALA A 138 -12.97 -6.38 7.10
C ALA A 138 -12.23 -5.89 8.35
N CYS A 139 -11.56 -6.79 9.09
CA CYS A 139 -10.74 -6.43 10.26
C CYS A 139 -9.51 -5.58 9.88
N VAL A 140 -8.84 -5.89 8.76
CA VAL A 140 -7.69 -5.11 8.24
C VAL A 140 -8.13 -3.68 7.92
N GLY A 141 -9.31 -3.51 7.30
CA GLY A 141 -9.90 -2.19 7.09
C GLY A 141 -10.08 -1.43 8.39
N LEU A 142 -10.77 -2.02 9.37
CA LEU A 142 -11.11 -1.34 10.62
C LEU A 142 -9.91 -1.05 11.53
N MET A 143 -8.97 -1.99 11.68
CA MET A 143 -7.96 -1.95 12.74
C MET A 143 -6.52 -2.17 12.25
N GLY A 144 -6.34 -2.46 10.95
CA GLY A 144 -5.03 -2.80 10.41
C GLY A 144 -4.38 -1.67 9.63
N ILE A 145 -3.80 -2.06 8.49
CA ILE A 145 -3.12 -1.16 7.55
C ILE A 145 -4.03 -0.06 7.01
N GLY A 146 -5.34 -0.32 6.95
CA GLY A 146 -6.31 0.62 6.39
C GLY A 146 -6.60 1.82 7.27
N THR A 147 -6.53 1.67 8.59
CA THR A 147 -6.98 2.71 9.52
C THR A 147 -5.92 3.06 10.54
N PHE A 148 -5.65 2.17 11.50
CA PHE A 148 -4.82 2.52 12.66
C PHE A 148 -3.41 2.97 12.29
N THR A 149 -2.75 2.32 11.33
CA THR A 149 -1.40 2.72 10.92
C THR A 149 -1.39 4.09 10.24
N GLN A 150 -2.43 4.41 9.48
CA GLN A 150 -2.52 5.65 8.72
C GLN A 150 -2.84 6.84 9.64
N VAL A 151 -3.88 6.71 10.45
CA VAL A 151 -4.29 7.80 11.35
C VAL A 151 -3.25 8.07 12.44
N ASN A 152 -2.59 7.02 12.94
CA ASN A 152 -1.48 7.16 13.88
C ASN A 152 -0.27 7.85 13.22
N GLY A 153 0.04 7.49 11.98
CA GLY A 153 1.09 8.14 11.20
C GLY A 153 0.82 9.62 10.94
N ILE A 154 -0.40 9.98 10.56
CA ILE A 154 -0.81 11.39 10.39
C ILE A 154 -0.69 12.13 11.72
N ALA A 155 -1.28 11.61 12.79
CA ALA A 155 -1.28 12.26 14.09
C ALA A 155 0.15 12.46 14.63
N SER A 156 1.03 11.47 14.47
CA SER A 156 2.44 11.57 14.85
C SER A 156 3.18 12.63 14.04
N ALA A 157 2.94 12.73 12.73
CA ALA A 157 3.58 13.73 11.88
C ALA A 157 3.09 15.16 12.22
N VAL A 158 1.78 15.33 12.44
CA VAL A 158 1.19 16.61 12.83
C VAL A 158 1.73 17.04 14.21
N GLN A 159 1.78 16.12 15.18
CA GLN A 159 2.36 16.40 16.49
C GLN A 159 3.84 16.78 16.38
N ALA A 160 4.65 16.01 15.64
CA ALA A 160 6.07 16.29 15.49
C ALA A 160 6.35 17.67 14.87
N PHE A 161 5.42 18.19 14.06
CA PHE A 161 5.56 19.48 13.42
C PHE A 161 5.04 20.65 14.30
N PHE A 162 3.83 20.49 14.87
CA PHE A 162 3.15 21.59 15.59
C PHE A 162 3.42 21.62 17.10
N ASP A 163 3.77 20.48 17.69
CA ASP A 163 3.99 20.34 19.13
C ASP A 163 5.12 19.31 19.41
N PRO A 164 6.36 19.56 18.91
CA PRO A 164 7.47 18.61 19.02
C PRO A 164 7.83 18.29 20.47
N ASP A 165 7.72 19.27 21.37
CA ASP A 165 8.08 19.15 22.78
C ASP A 165 6.92 18.63 23.65
N LYS A 166 5.75 18.35 23.06
CA LYS A 166 4.51 17.96 23.76
C LYS A 166 4.12 18.92 24.88
N ALA A 167 4.33 20.22 24.62
CA ALA A 167 4.08 21.25 25.62
C ALA A 167 2.58 21.48 25.90
N ASN A 168 1.73 21.21 24.89
CA ASN A 168 0.29 21.42 24.97
C ASN A 168 -0.43 20.07 25.01
N THR A 169 -0.72 19.59 26.22
CA THR A 169 -1.36 18.27 26.42
C THR A 169 -2.73 18.40 27.05
N VAL A 170 -3.57 17.41 26.79
CA VAL A 170 -4.86 17.17 27.43
C VAL A 170 -4.91 15.74 27.94
N SER A 171 -5.37 15.55 29.17
CA SER A 171 -5.51 14.22 29.76
C SER A 171 -6.81 13.58 29.33
N ILE A 172 -6.71 12.41 28.71
CA ILE A 172 -7.85 11.59 28.24
C ILE A 172 -7.66 10.18 28.79
N PHE A 173 -8.61 9.71 29.61
CA PHE A 173 -8.56 8.39 30.29
C PHE A 173 -7.25 8.14 31.04
N GLY A 174 -6.68 9.15 31.67
CA GLY A 174 -5.46 9.03 32.47
C GLY A 174 -4.14 9.02 31.68
N ASN A 175 -4.19 9.26 30.38
CA ASN A 175 -3.02 9.46 29.54
C ASN A 175 -3.00 10.87 28.96
N ASP A 176 -1.82 11.47 28.89
CA ASP A 176 -1.64 12.82 28.33
C ASP A 176 -1.34 12.75 26.83
N TYR A 177 -2.19 13.39 26.05
CA TYR A 177 -2.07 13.49 24.60
C TYR A 177 -1.85 14.94 24.18
N SER A 178 -1.01 15.17 23.18
CA SER A 178 -0.86 16.47 22.56
C SER A 178 -2.18 16.94 21.96
N ILE A 179 -2.52 18.22 22.15
CA ILE A 179 -3.72 18.84 21.55
C ILE A 179 -3.69 18.70 20.03
N ALA A 180 -2.52 18.71 19.40
CA ALA A 180 -2.36 18.49 17.96
C ALA A 180 -2.89 17.11 17.52
N ILE A 181 -2.70 16.07 18.34
CA ILE A 181 -3.25 14.72 18.08
C ILE A 181 -4.79 14.76 18.14
N VAL A 182 -5.35 15.38 19.15
CA VAL A 182 -6.80 15.45 19.37
C VAL A 182 -7.48 16.20 18.22
N ILE A 183 -6.94 17.35 17.85
CA ILE A 183 -7.47 18.15 16.73
C ILE A 183 -7.37 17.36 15.42
N SER A 184 -6.24 16.71 15.15
CA SER A 184 -6.08 15.90 13.94
C SER A 184 -7.05 14.73 13.90
N ALA A 185 -7.32 14.05 15.02
CA ALA A 185 -8.30 12.97 15.11
C ALA A 185 -9.72 13.43 14.72
N PHE A 186 -10.16 14.59 15.22
CA PHE A 186 -11.46 15.17 14.86
C PHE A 186 -11.54 15.56 13.39
N ILE A 187 -10.55 16.28 12.88
CA ILE A 187 -10.52 16.71 11.48
C ILE A 187 -10.54 15.49 10.54
N LEU A 188 -9.70 14.47 10.82
CA LEU A 188 -9.65 13.26 10.01
C LEU A 188 -10.98 12.51 10.04
N ALA A 189 -11.60 12.33 11.20
CA ALA A 189 -12.88 11.63 11.30
C ALA A 189 -13.98 12.35 10.49
N ILE A 190 -14.03 13.68 10.51
CA ILE A 190 -14.97 14.47 9.72
C ILE A 190 -14.69 14.33 8.23
N LEU A 191 -13.44 14.52 7.80
CA LEU A 191 -13.07 14.46 6.38
C LEU A 191 -13.30 13.05 5.79
N VAL A 192 -12.91 12.01 6.52
CA VAL A 192 -13.17 10.61 6.11
C VAL A 192 -14.66 10.35 6.04
N GLY A 193 -15.43 10.76 7.06
CA GLY A 193 -16.89 10.61 7.07
C GLY A 193 -17.58 11.25 5.87
N LEU A 194 -17.17 12.47 5.49
CA LEU A 194 -17.72 13.17 4.33
C LEU A 194 -17.52 12.41 3.00
N VAL A 195 -16.42 11.68 2.87
CA VAL A 195 -16.12 10.92 1.64
C VAL A 195 -16.76 9.53 1.69
N VAL A 196 -16.54 8.79 2.77
CA VAL A 196 -16.93 7.38 2.95
C VAL A 196 -18.45 7.18 2.86
N ILE A 197 -19.25 8.09 3.44
CA ILE A 197 -20.73 8.03 3.36
C ILE A 197 -21.22 8.05 1.90
N GLY A 198 -20.44 8.61 0.96
CA GLY A 198 -20.75 8.62 -0.46
C GLY A 198 -20.41 7.35 -1.25
N GLY A 199 -19.80 6.34 -0.60
CA GLY A 199 -19.46 5.04 -1.18
C GLY A 199 -18.39 5.11 -2.28
N ILE A 200 -18.21 3.98 -3.01
CA ILE A 200 -17.13 3.79 -4.01
C ILE A 200 -17.03 4.90 -5.06
N GLN A 201 -18.15 5.40 -5.55
CA GLN A 201 -18.13 6.43 -6.59
C GLN A 201 -17.49 7.74 -6.09
N ARG A 202 -17.77 8.12 -4.84
CA ARG A 202 -17.16 9.31 -4.23
C ARG A 202 -15.70 9.06 -3.89
N ILE A 203 -15.40 7.90 -3.31
CA ILE A 203 -14.02 7.47 -3.00
C ILE A 203 -13.17 7.48 -4.28
N SER A 204 -13.66 6.88 -5.37
CA SER A 204 -12.97 6.83 -6.66
C SER A 204 -12.73 8.24 -7.24
N LYS A 205 -13.75 9.13 -7.22
CA LYS A 205 -13.58 10.51 -7.69
C LYS A 205 -12.53 11.28 -6.90
N VAL A 206 -12.55 11.18 -5.58
CA VAL A 206 -11.57 11.82 -4.70
C VAL A 206 -10.17 11.25 -4.96
N SER A 207 -10.06 9.92 -5.07
CA SER A 207 -8.78 9.24 -5.36
C SER A 207 -8.20 9.62 -6.72
N GLN A 208 -9.03 9.74 -7.77
CA GLN A 208 -8.58 10.16 -9.11
C GLN A 208 -7.95 11.56 -9.14
N ILE A 209 -8.29 12.43 -8.20
CA ILE A 209 -7.73 13.77 -8.08
C ILE A 209 -6.52 13.76 -7.14
N ILE A 210 -6.69 13.20 -5.92
CA ILE A 210 -5.67 13.30 -4.88
C ILE A 210 -4.47 12.40 -5.19
N VAL A 211 -4.68 11.17 -5.67
CA VAL A 211 -3.58 10.21 -5.86
C VAL A 211 -2.55 10.68 -6.89
N PRO A 212 -2.91 11.12 -8.10
CA PRO A 212 -1.93 11.68 -9.03
C PRO A 212 -1.24 12.93 -8.48
N PHE A 213 -2.01 13.84 -7.82
CA PHE A 213 -1.47 15.05 -7.23
C PHE A 213 -0.42 14.74 -6.15
N MET A 214 -0.75 13.88 -5.17
CA MET A 214 0.16 13.55 -4.08
C MET A 214 1.41 12.81 -4.56
N ALA A 215 1.23 11.88 -5.53
CA ALA A 215 2.36 11.13 -6.09
C ALA A 215 3.31 12.05 -6.85
N VAL A 216 2.79 12.93 -7.70
CA VAL A 216 3.60 13.91 -8.44
C VAL A 216 4.29 14.88 -7.49
N LEU A 217 3.57 15.43 -6.50
CA LEU A 217 4.15 16.33 -5.51
C LEU A 217 5.33 15.68 -4.79
N TYR A 218 5.13 14.46 -4.28
CA TYR A 218 6.17 13.73 -3.55
C TYR A 218 7.37 13.39 -4.44
N ILE A 219 7.12 12.88 -5.64
CA ILE A 219 8.18 12.54 -6.61
C ILE A 219 8.98 13.78 -6.98
N VAL A 220 8.33 14.91 -7.25
CA VAL A 220 9.01 16.18 -7.60
C VAL A 220 9.90 16.64 -6.46
N VAL A 221 9.41 16.64 -5.22
CA VAL A 221 10.20 17.05 -4.05
C VAL A 221 11.42 16.13 -3.86
N CYS A 222 11.22 14.81 -3.97
CA CYS A 222 12.33 13.86 -3.88
C CYS A 222 13.33 14.02 -5.04
N LEU A 223 12.85 14.26 -6.28
CA LEU A 223 13.73 14.51 -7.43
C LEU A 223 14.56 15.76 -7.25
N VAL A 224 13.98 16.85 -6.73
CA VAL A 224 14.72 18.07 -6.40
C VAL A 224 15.81 17.74 -5.38
N LEU A 225 15.49 17.03 -4.29
CA LEU A 225 16.44 16.59 -3.29
C LEU A 225 17.60 15.77 -3.92
N ILE A 226 17.26 14.80 -4.78
CA ILE A 226 18.23 13.93 -5.44
C ILE A 226 19.12 14.72 -6.42
N ILE A 227 18.53 15.60 -7.24
CA ILE A 227 19.24 16.39 -8.25
C ILE A 227 20.24 17.34 -7.59
N VAL A 228 19.82 18.05 -6.55
CA VAL A 228 20.68 18.98 -5.81
C VAL A 228 21.84 18.25 -5.11
N ASN A 229 21.67 16.97 -4.80
CA ASN A 229 22.68 16.13 -4.16
C ASN A 229 23.18 15.00 -5.10
N ILE A 230 23.16 15.19 -6.40
CA ILE A 230 23.40 14.14 -7.41
C ILE A 230 24.75 13.42 -7.23
N ASN A 231 25.76 14.12 -6.70
CA ASN A 231 27.07 13.58 -6.42
C ASN A 231 27.08 12.47 -5.35
N LYS A 232 26.04 12.39 -4.50
CA LYS A 232 25.88 11.36 -3.47
C LYS A 232 25.16 10.09 -3.98
N VAL A 233 24.51 10.16 -5.13
CA VAL A 233 23.72 9.06 -5.70
C VAL A 233 24.54 7.78 -5.90
N PRO A 234 25.73 7.80 -6.54
CA PRO A 234 26.51 6.57 -6.75
C PRO A 234 26.90 5.90 -5.43
N ALA A 235 27.35 6.68 -4.44
CA ALA A 235 27.71 6.16 -3.13
C ALA A 235 26.50 5.57 -2.37
N ALA A 236 25.32 6.17 -2.52
CA ALA A 236 24.09 5.65 -1.93
C ALA A 236 23.69 4.31 -2.53
N PHE A 237 23.74 4.16 -3.87
CA PHE A 237 23.47 2.87 -4.52
C PHE A 237 24.50 1.81 -4.12
N GLU A 238 25.79 2.16 -4.08
CA GLU A 238 26.83 1.26 -3.60
C GLU A 238 26.55 0.79 -2.18
N THR A 239 26.16 1.71 -1.29
CA THR A 239 25.82 1.40 0.11
C THR A 239 24.61 0.46 0.18
N ILE A 240 23.53 0.72 -0.58
CA ILE A 240 22.33 -0.12 -0.63
C ILE A 240 22.70 -1.55 -1.05
N VAL A 241 23.48 -1.70 -2.14
CA VAL A 241 23.84 -3.03 -2.67
C VAL A 241 24.82 -3.74 -1.72
N LYS A 242 25.81 -3.04 -1.20
CA LYS A 242 26.76 -3.64 -0.22
C LYS A 242 26.04 -4.12 1.04
N CYS A 243 25.16 -3.31 1.61
CA CYS A 243 24.42 -3.66 2.82
C CYS A 243 23.38 -4.77 2.58
N ALA A 244 22.94 -4.97 1.34
CA ALA A 244 22.01 -6.04 1.00
C ALA A 244 22.64 -7.43 1.10
N PHE A 245 23.96 -7.57 0.93
CA PHE A 245 24.65 -8.87 0.85
C PHE A 245 25.73 -9.07 1.90
N LYS A 246 26.21 -8.01 2.54
CA LYS A 246 27.25 -8.10 3.57
C LYS A 246 26.69 -7.68 4.93
N PRO A 247 26.93 -8.48 6.00
CA PRO A 247 26.64 -8.05 7.35
C PRO A 247 27.46 -6.77 7.64
N MET A 248 26.79 -5.72 8.10
CA MET A 248 27.49 -4.51 8.56
C MET A 248 27.51 -4.47 10.07
N SER A 249 28.69 -4.30 10.63
CA SER A 249 28.87 -3.93 12.04
C SER A 249 28.71 -2.42 12.13
N PHE A 250 27.72 -1.94 12.84
CA PHE A 250 27.52 -0.52 13.10
C PHE A 250 28.18 -0.09 14.40
N ALA A 251 28.48 1.20 14.55
CA ALA A 251 28.98 1.77 15.78
C ALA A 251 28.03 1.45 16.94
N GLY A 252 28.49 0.67 17.92
CA GLY A 252 27.67 0.16 19.02
C GLY A 252 27.43 -1.36 19.04
N GLY A 253 28.05 -2.14 18.12
CA GLY A 253 28.02 -3.61 18.14
C GLY A 253 26.75 -4.26 17.59
N VAL A 254 25.85 -3.50 16.97
CA VAL A 254 24.67 -4.06 16.31
C VAL A 254 25.07 -4.55 14.91
N THR A 255 24.88 -5.85 14.65
CA THR A 255 25.07 -6.44 13.33
C THR A 255 23.71 -6.64 12.64
N ALA A 256 23.46 -5.89 11.56
CA ALA A 256 22.36 -6.24 10.67
C ALA A 256 22.80 -7.43 9.82
N SER A 257 22.23 -8.62 10.10
CA SER A 257 22.49 -9.79 9.26
C SER A 257 21.76 -9.65 7.93
N LEU A 258 22.24 -10.35 6.88
CA LEU A 258 21.54 -10.50 5.60
C LEU A 258 20.07 -10.88 5.80
N ALA A 259 19.79 -11.81 6.73
CA ALA A 259 18.44 -12.28 7.02
C ALA A 259 17.55 -11.16 7.57
N ILE A 260 18.09 -10.28 8.42
CA ILE A 260 17.32 -9.14 8.99
C ILE A 260 17.04 -8.11 7.88
N ALA A 261 18.04 -7.73 7.06
CA ALA A 261 17.82 -6.80 5.96
C ALA A 261 16.77 -7.32 4.96
N MET A 262 16.86 -8.60 4.60
CA MET A 262 15.90 -9.27 3.74
C MET A 262 14.50 -9.32 4.39
N GLN A 263 14.39 -9.75 5.65
CA GLN A 263 13.12 -9.83 6.35
C GLN A 263 12.44 -8.46 6.46
N LYS A 264 13.18 -7.43 6.86
CA LYS A 264 12.64 -6.07 7.03
C LYS A 264 12.29 -5.45 5.68
N GLY A 265 13.14 -5.58 4.67
CA GLY A 265 12.88 -5.07 3.34
C GLY A 265 11.65 -5.72 2.69
N VAL A 266 11.60 -7.05 2.69
CA VAL A 266 10.45 -7.78 2.14
C VAL A 266 9.16 -7.47 2.90
N ALA A 267 9.20 -7.46 4.24
CA ALA A 267 8.02 -7.18 5.06
C ALA A 267 7.45 -5.79 4.76
N ARG A 268 8.29 -4.77 4.73
CA ARG A 268 7.83 -3.40 4.49
C ARG A 268 7.51 -3.14 3.03
N GLY A 269 8.16 -3.82 2.08
CA GLY A 269 7.77 -3.83 0.67
C GLY A 269 6.36 -4.38 0.46
N ILE A 270 6.06 -5.55 1.02
CA ILE A 270 4.71 -6.16 0.96
C ILE A 270 3.69 -5.29 1.68
N PHE A 271 4.04 -4.72 2.83
CA PHE A 271 3.17 -3.79 3.56
C PHE A 271 2.79 -2.58 2.70
N SER A 272 3.75 -2.01 1.96
CA SER A 272 3.53 -0.84 1.11
C SER A 272 2.69 -1.19 -0.13
N ASN A 273 3.12 -2.17 -0.93
CA ASN A 273 2.48 -2.48 -2.22
C ASN A 273 1.33 -3.49 -2.13
N GLU A 274 1.13 -4.14 -0.98
CA GLU A 274 0.05 -5.11 -0.73
C GLU A 274 0.01 -6.32 -1.68
N ALA A 275 1.10 -6.64 -2.37
CA ALA A 275 1.14 -7.79 -3.27
C ALA A 275 0.97 -9.12 -2.52
N GLY A 276 -0.03 -9.90 -2.87
CA GLY A 276 -0.34 -11.17 -2.21
C GLY A 276 -1.29 -11.04 -1.01
N LEU A 277 -1.67 -9.82 -0.62
CA LEU A 277 -2.69 -9.61 0.43
C LEU A 277 -4.12 -9.85 -0.08
N GLY A 278 -4.36 -9.70 -1.40
CA GLY A 278 -5.69 -9.88 -1.99
C GLY A 278 -6.59 -8.65 -1.89
N SER A 279 -6.06 -7.49 -1.54
CA SER A 279 -6.81 -6.22 -1.48
C SER A 279 -7.08 -5.64 -2.87
N ALA A 280 -6.07 -5.55 -3.72
CA ALA A 280 -6.17 -4.96 -5.05
C ALA A 280 -7.24 -5.54 -5.98
N PRO A 281 -7.52 -6.86 -6.00
CA PRO A 281 -8.57 -7.41 -6.86
C PRO A 281 -9.97 -6.90 -6.52
N ILE A 282 -10.20 -6.36 -5.32
CA ILE A 282 -11.48 -5.76 -4.93
C ILE A 282 -11.74 -4.48 -5.75
N ALA A 283 -10.73 -3.59 -5.85
CA ALA A 283 -10.82 -2.41 -6.70
C ALA A 283 -10.77 -2.77 -8.20
N ALA A 284 -9.89 -3.71 -8.58
CA ALA A 284 -9.74 -4.15 -9.97
C ALA A 284 -11.04 -4.71 -10.54
N ALA A 285 -11.84 -5.41 -9.73
CA ALA A 285 -13.12 -5.95 -10.15
C ALA A 285 -14.11 -4.86 -10.58
N ALA A 286 -14.07 -3.67 -9.96
CA ALA A 286 -14.97 -2.57 -10.30
C ALA A 286 -14.61 -1.87 -11.64
N ALA A 287 -13.46 -2.18 -12.25
CA ALA A 287 -12.99 -1.55 -13.47
C ALA A 287 -13.90 -1.85 -14.68
N GLN A 288 -14.15 -0.82 -15.49
CA GLN A 288 -14.82 -0.95 -16.79
C GLN A 288 -13.88 -1.61 -17.80
N THR A 289 -13.98 -2.93 -17.91
CA THR A 289 -13.20 -3.73 -18.86
C THR A 289 -13.91 -5.04 -19.17
N LYS A 290 -13.71 -5.55 -20.39
CA LYS A 290 -14.12 -6.89 -20.83
C LYS A 290 -12.97 -7.90 -20.71
N GLU A 291 -11.72 -7.40 -20.63
CA GLU A 291 -10.52 -8.24 -20.71
C GLU A 291 -9.81 -8.34 -19.35
N PRO A 292 -9.92 -9.52 -18.67
CA PRO A 292 -9.27 -9.73 -17.37
C PRO A 292 -7.75 -9.50 -17.40
N VAL A 293 -7.08 -9.93 -18.49
CA VAL A 293 -5.63 -9.77 -18.66
C VAL A 293 -5.22 -8.30 -18.72
N ARG A 294 -6.00 -7.48 -19.42
CA ARG A 294 -5.75 -6.04 -19.50
C ARG A 294 -5.79 -5.40 -18.12
N GLN A 295 -6.80 -5.72 -17.30
CA GLN A 295 -6.88 -5.20 -15.95
C GLN A 295 -5.78 -5.76 -15.04
N GLY A 296 -5.37 -7.02 -15.23
CA GLY A 296 -4.20 -7.58 -14.56
C GLY A 296 -2.93 -6.77 -14.84
N LEU A 297 -2.69 -6.40 -16.11
CA LEU A 297 -1.58 -5.53 -16.51
C LEU A 297 -1.66 -4.15 -15.86
N VAL A 298 -2.85 -3.53 -15.82
CA VAL A 298 -3.04 -2.25 -15.13
C VAL A 298 -2.78 -2.40 -13.63
N THR A 299 -3.31 -3.44 -12.98
CA THR A 299 -3.15 -3.65 -11.54
C THR A 299 -1.69 -3.84 -11.11
N MET A 300 -0.87 -4.52 -11.93
CA MET A 300 0.55 -4.70 -11.58
C MET A 300 1.35 -3.41 -11.60
N THR A 301 0.91 -2.37 -12.35
CA THR A 301 1.59 -1.07 -12.35
C THR A 301 1.52 -0.39 -10.99
N GLY A 302 0.51 -0.71 -10.18
CA GLY A 302 0.39 -0.22 -8.81
C GLY A 302 1.63 -0.56 -7.97
N THR A 303 2.10 -1.81 -8.00
CA THR A 303 3.33 -2.24 -7.29
C THR A 303 4.58 -1.55 -7.84
N PHE A 304 4.64 -1.34 -9.16
CA PHE A 304 5.75 -0.61 -9.79
C PHE A 304 5.80 0.85 -9.29
N ILE A 305 4.67 1.56 -9.34
CA ILE A 305 4.60 2.96 -8.89
C ILE A 305 4.87 3.06 -7.39
N ASP A 306 4.20 2.25 -6.59
CA ASP A 306 4.32 2.28 -5.13
C ASP A 306 5.77 2.02 -4.66
N THR A 307 6.34 0.90 -5.06
CA THR A 307 7.60 0.44 -4.47
C THR A 307 8.82 0.81 -5.32
N ILE A 308 8.78 0.55 -6.66
CA ILE A 308 9.95 0.83 -7.50
C ILE A 308 10.14 2.34 -7.66
N ILE A 309 9.06 3.14 -7.69
CA ILE A 309 9.20 4.60 -7.77
C ILE A 309 9.17 5.22 -6.37
N VAL A 310 8.03 5.21 -5.67
CA VAL A 310 7.83 6.03 -4.46
C VAL A 310 8.72 5.58 -3.30
N CYS A 311 8.76 4.27 -2.97
CA CYS A 311 9.65 3.79 -1.90
C CYS A 311 11.13 3.99 -2.23
N THR A 312 11.52 3.91 -3.52
CA THR A 312 12.90 4.20 -3.94
C THR A 312 13.24 5.67 -3.71
N MET A 313 12.33 6.61 -4.03
CA MET A 313 12.52 8.04 -3.76
C MET A 313 12.79 8.29 -2.28
N THR A 314 11.98 7.72 -1.40
CA THR A 314 12.15 7.82 0.05
C THR A 314 13.47 7.21 0.51
N GLY A 315 13.70 5.95 0.15
CA GLY A 315 14.87 5.20 0.62
C GLY A 315 16.18 5.79 0.13
N LEU A 316 16.22 6.21 -1.14
CA LEU A 316 17.40 6.86 -1.71
C LEU A 316 17.67 8.20 -1.02
N SER A 317 16.65 9.01 -0.76
CA SER A 317 16.80 10.28 -0.02
C SER A 317 17.38 10.04 1.38
N ILE A 318 16.88 9.03 2.12
CA ILE A 318 17.39 8.69 3.45
C ILE A 318 18.84 8.23 3.41
N VAL A 319 19.19 7.36 2.45
CA VAL A 319 20.55 6.80 2.34
C VAL A 319 21.56 7.86 1.92
N MET A 320 21.21 8.70 0.93
CA MET A 320 22.06 9.81 0.46
C MET A 320 22.41 10.81 1.56
N MET A 321 21.44 11.09 2.45
CA MET A 321 21.64 12.06 3.54
C MET A 321 22.25 11.45 4.80
N GLY A 322 22.40 10.13 4.87
CA GLY A 322 22.97 9.44 6.02
C GLY A 322 22.05 9.39 7.23
N SER A 323 20.79 9.81 7.11
CA SER A 323 19.83 9.88 8.21
C SER A 323 19.49 8.50 8.81
N TRP A 324 19.71 7.43 8.07
CA TRP A 324 19.57 6.05 8.53
C TRP A 324 20.59 5.64 9.62
N GLN A 325 21.70 6.39 9.77
CA GLN A 325 22.78 6.08 10.72
C GLN A 325 22.49 6.57 12.14
N ASP A 326 21.54 7.49 12.28
CA ASP A 326 21.18 8.05 13.58
C ASP A 326 20.18 7.12 14.29
N GLY A 327 20.67 6.35 15.25
CA GLY A 327 19.87 5.42 16.05
C GLY A 327 18.89 6.09 17.02
N SER A 328 18.94 7.42 17.19
CA SER A 328 17.98 8.18 17.99
C SER A 328 16.72 8.54 17.21
N LEU A 329 16.74 8.45 15.87
CA LEU A 329 15.62 8.76 15.00
C LEU A 329 14.84 7.50 14.65
N GLU A 330 13.50 7.60 14.73
CA GLU A 330 12.59 6.50 14.38
C GLU A 330 11.44 6.99 13.48
N GLY A 331 10.96 6.11 12.62
CA GLY A 331 9.78 6.35 11.78
C GLY A 331 9.90 7.60 10.91
N ILE A 332 8.94 8.53 11.04
CA ILE A 332 8.88 9.75 10.25
C ILE A 332 10.09 10.68 10.49
N ALA A 333 10.69 10.66 11.68
CA ALA A 333 11.81 11.53 12.02
C ALA A 333 13.04 11.28 11.13
N VAL A 334 13.30 10.02 10.73
CA VAL A 334 14.39 9.66 9.81
C VAL A 334 14.20 10.33 8.46
N THR A 335 12.98 10.27 7.91
CA THR A 335 12.68 10.88 6.61
C THR A 335 12.68 12.41 6.70
N THR A 336 12.18 12.97 7.82
CA THR A 336 12.18 14.42 8.06
C THR A 336 13.62 14.96 8.10
N ASP A 337 14.52 14.29 8.82
CA ASP A 337 15.93 14.64 8.87
C ASP A 337 16.59 14.58 7.47
N ALA A 338 16.27 13.54 6.69
CA ALA A 338 16.75 13.44 5.32
C ALA A 338 16.30 14.60 4.43
N PHE A 339 15.03 15.00 4.53
CA PHE A 339 14.49 16.13 3.77
C PHE A 339 15.11 17.46 4.19
N GLN A 340 15.26 17.68 5.50
CA GLN A 340 15.89 18.89 6.04
C GLN A 340 17.34 19.03 5.59
N LYS A 341 18.11 17.94 5.63
CA LYS A 341 19.51 17.91 5.17
C LYS A 341 19.65 18.01 3.65
N GLY A 342 18.71 17.37 2.92
CA GLY A 342 18.79 17.28 1.46
C GLY A 342 18.30 18.54 0.75
N LEU A 343 17.32 19.25 1.31
CA LEU A 343 16.76 20.50 0.78
C LEU A 343 17.36 21.72 1.49
N PHE A 344 18.69 21.73 1.59
CA PHE A 344 19.48 22.72 2.36
C PHE A 344 19.29 24.18 1.91
N PHE A 345 18.74 24.40 0.73
CA PHE A 345 18.48 25.75 0.18
C PHE A 345 17.20 26.39 0.73
N MET A 346 16.39 25.65 1.51
CA MET A 346 15.20 26.15 2.19
C MET A 346 15.29 25.95 3.72
N PRO A 347 14.53 26.71 4.51
CA PRO A 347 14.45 26.49 5.97
C PRO A 347 14.01 25.05 6.28
N GLY A 348 14.68 24.39 7.24
CA GLY A 348 14.37 23.00 7.61
C GLY A 348 12.90 22.76 8.02
N GLN A 349 12.26 23.77 8.63
CA GLN A 349 10.83 23.73 8.96
C GLN A 349 9.94 23.63 7.71
N VAL A 350 10.33 24.30 6.59
CA VAL A 350 9.59 24.22 5.32
C VAL A 350 9.72 22.83 4.73
N ALA A 351 10.91 22.24 4.73
CA ALA A 351 11.12 20.86 4.28
C ALA A 351 10.30 19.85 5.11
N ALA A 352 10.29 20.01 6.43
CA ALA A 352 9.48 19.18 7.33
C ALA A 352 7.97 19.36 7.08
N PHE A 353 7.50 20.59 6.83
CA PHE A 353 6.11 20.86 6.49
C PHE A 353 5.68 20.18 5.19
N ILE A 354 6.50 20.27 4.14
CA ILE A 354 6.22 19.63 2.85
C ILE A 354 6.09 18.11 3.03
N LEU A 355 7.00 17.48 3.77
CA LEU A 355 6.95 16.05 4.04
C LEU A 355 5.70 15.66 4.85
N MET A 356 5.36 16.44 5.88
CA MET A 356 4.14 16.22 6.67
C MET A 356 2.89 16.27 5.78
N ILE A 357 2.76 17.25 4.90
CA ILE A 357 1.63 17.37 3.97
C ILE A 357 1.58 16.17 3.02
N CYS A 358 2.72 15.74 2.46
CA CYS A 358 2.77 14.54 1.62
C CYS A 358 2.28 13.30 2.38
N LEU A 359 2.74 13.10 3.62
CA LEU A 359 2.30 11.97 4.44
C LEU A 359 0.81 12.04 4.76
N VAL A 360 0.27 13.22 5.06
CA VAL A 360 -1.16 13.41 5.32
C VAL A 360 -1.98 12.99 4.10
N PHE A 361 -1.62 13.42 2.89
CA PHE A 361 -2.31 13.01 1.67
C PHE A 361 -2.20 11.50 1.42
N PHE A 362 -1.00 10.93 1.55
CA PHE A 362 -0.77 9.50 1.38
C PHE A 362 -1.63 8.67 2.34
N ALA A 363 -1.56 8.96 3.62
CA ALA A 363 -2.30 8.21 4.62
C ALA A 363 -3.82 8.46 4.55
N PHE A 364 -4.26 9.68 4.24
CA PHE A 364 -5.68 9.99 4.07
C PHE A 364 -6.31 9.18 2.92
N THR A 365 -5.64 9.12 1.78
CA THR A 365 -6.15 8.32 0.66
C THR A 365 -6.18 6.82 0.97
N THR A 366 -5.19 6.32 1.73
CA THR A 366 -5.16 4.91 2.17
C THR A 366 -6.36 4.57 3.06
N ILE A 367 -6.74 5.48 3.97
CA ILE A 367 -7.96 5.31 4.77
C ILE A 367 -9.19 5.17 3.88
N LEU A 368 -9.33 6.00 2.84
CA LEU A 368 -10.47 5.93 1.93
C LEU A 368 -10.50 4.63 1.11
N GLY A 369 -9.35 4.20 0.60
CA GLY A 369 -9.26 2.96 -0.19
C GLY A 369 -9.57 1.71 0.63
N TRP A 370 -9.10 1.66 1.87
CA TRP A 370 -9.33 0.52 2.76
C TRP A 370 -10.75 0.48 3.35
N ASP A 371 -11.42 1.61 3.50
CA ASP A 371 -12.85 1.60 3.81
C ASP A 371 -13.63 0.82 2.74
N TYR A 372 -13.40 1.14 1.46
CA TYR A 372 -14.02 0.42 0.36
C TYR A 372 -13.73 -1.09 0.40
N TYR A 373 -12.47 -1.48 0.64
CA TYR A 373 -12.10 -2.89 0.71
C TYR A 373 -12.81 -3.62 1.86
N GLY A 374 -12.83 -3.01 3.02
CA GLY A 374 -13.51 -3.58 4.18
C GLY A 374 -15.03 -3.68 4.01
N GLU A 375 -15.66 -2.66 3.41
CA GLU A 375 -17.08 -2.70 3.06
C GLU A 375 -17.39 -3.89 2.14
N ARG A 376 -16.62 -4.09 1.07
CA ARG A 376 -16.82 -5.22 0.14
C ARG A 376 -16.64 -6.56 0.83
N CYS A 377 -15.68 -6.67 1.73
CA CYS A 377 -15.51 -7.88 2.54
C CYS A 377 -16.71 -8.16 3.43
N LEU A 378 -17.22 -7.14 4.12
CA LEU A 378 -18.40 -7.29 4.98
C LEU A 378 -19.69 -7.56 4.18
N GLU A 379 -19.86 -6.90 3.04
CA GLU A 379 -20.98 -7.13 2.13
C GLU A 379 -21.04 -8.59 1.68
N TYR A 380 -19.91 -9.21 1.33
CA TYR A 380 -19.84 -10.63 1.03
C TYR A 380 -20.25 -11.51 2.23
N LEU A 381 -19.75 -11.19 3.44
CA LEU A 381 -20.08 -11.96 4.66
C LEU A 381 -21.54 -11.91 5.01
N THR A 382 -22.20 -10.78 4.77
CA THR A 382 -23.58 -10.51 5.15
C THR A 382 -24.58 -10.66 4.00
N ASN A 383 -24.14 -11.26 2.87
CA ASN A 383 -24.94 -11.48 1.66
C ASN A 383 -25.64 -10.20 1.15
N GLY A 384 -24.91 -9.08 1.08
CA GLY A 384 -25.39 -7.82 0.53
C GLY A 384 -26.21 -6.95 1.49
N SER A 385 -26.14 -7.18 2.80
CA SER A 385 -26.91 -6.39 3.78
C SER A 385 -26.49 -4.92 3.80
N LYS A 386 -27.31 -4.03 3.30
CA LYS A 386 -27.09 -2.57 3.31
C LYS A 386 -26.94 -2.01 4.74
N VAL A 387 -27.68 -2.57 5.71
CA VAL A 387 -27.60 -2.16 7.12
C VAL A 387 -26.23 -2.48 7.70
N SER A 388 -25.69 -3.67 7.42
CA SER A 388 -24.38 -4.09 7.89
C SER A 388 -23.28 -3.20 7.33
N VAL A 389 -23.35 -2.83 6.05
CA VAL A 389 -22.41 -1.89 5.42
C VAL A 389 -22.49 -0.51 6.07
N GLN A 390 -23.69 -0.02 6.38
CA GLN A 390 -23.85 1.27 7.05
C GLN A 390 -23.27 1.26 8.47
N ILE A 391 -23.48 0.17 9.22
CA ILE A 391 -22.86 0.00 10.56
C ILE A 391 -21.35 -0.01 10.44
N TYR A 392 -20.79 -0.69 9.43
CA TYR A 392 -19.35 -0.75 9.19
C TYR A 392 -18.74 0.65 8.96
N ARG A 393 -19.39 1.48 8.15
CA ARG A 393 -18.95 2.87 7.91
C ARG A 393 -18.85 3.68 9.19
N TRP A 394 -19.84 3.58 10.05
CA TRP A 394 -19.82 4.29 11.34
C TRP A 394 -18.73 3.74 12.27
N LEU A 395 -18.55 2.43 12.33
CA LEU A 395 -17.47 1.81 13.08
C LEU A 395 -16.10 2.21 12.52
N TYR A 396 -16.00 2.32 11.18
CA TYR A 396 -14.78 2.76 10.51
C TYR A 396 -14.40 4.20 10.91
N ILE A 397 -15.35 5.12 10.86
CA ILE A 397 -15.15 6.52 11.31
C ILE A 397 -14.76 6.57 12.78
N LEU A 398 -15.36 5.75 13.62
CA LEU A 398 -14.98 5.63 15.04
C LEU A 398 -13.55 5.13 15.19
N CYS A 399 -13.13 4.13 14.42
CA CYS A 399 -11.74 3.63 14.43
C CYS A 399 -10.75 4.69 13.94
N VAL A 400 -11.11 5.49 12.95
CA VAL A 400 -10.31 6.65 12.49
C VAL A 400 -10.10 7.65 13.63
N PHE A 401 -11.12 7.89 14.45
CA PHE A 401 -11.03 8.78 15.61
C PHE A 401 -10.18 8.21 16.75
N ILE A 402 -10.25 6.88 16.99
CA ILE A 402 -9.56 6.21 18.09
C ILE A 402 -8.08 5.94 17.78
N GLY A 403 -7.75 5.62 16.54
CA GLY A 403 -6.41 5.18 16.12
C GLY A 403 -5.25 6.11 16.52
N PRO A 404 -5.38 7.44 16.47
CA PRO A 404 -4.34 8.39 16.90
C PRO A 404 -3.90 8.24 18.36
N TYR A 405 -4.76 7.71 19.22
CA TYR A 405 -4.48 7.54 20.65
C TYR A 405 -3.78 6.22 20.99
N MET A 406 -3.57 5.34 20.01
CA MET A 406 -2.90 4.05 20.21
C MET A 406 -1.38 4.19 20.12
N THR A 407 -0.66 3.27 20.79
CA THR A 407 0.79 3.21 20.67
C THR A 407 1.21 2.69 19.29
N VAL A 408 2.29 3.24 18.74
CA VAL A 408 2.86 2.82 17.43
C VAL A 408 3.08 1.31 17.39
N LYS A 409 3.65 0.73 18.45
CA LYS A 409 3.91 -0.73 18.52
C LYS A 409 2.63 -1.56 18.43
N ALA A 410 1.56 -1.17 19.13
CA ALA A 410 0.29 -1.88 19.09
C ALA A 410 -0.32 -1.82 17.68
N VAL A 411 -0.33 -0.64 17.07
CA VAL A 411 -0.87 -0.40 15.73
C VAL A 411 -0.18 -1.27 14.68
N TRP A 412 1.16 -1.29 14.66
CA TRP A 412 1.91 -2.10 13.69
C TRP A 412 1.76 -3.60 13.95
N THR A 413 1.70 -4.03 15.21
CA THR A 413 1.51 -5.46 15.55
C THR A 413 0.14 -5.96 15.09
N ILE A 414 -0.93 -5.19 15.32
CA ILE A 414 -2.29 -5.52 14.89
C ILE A 414 -2.33 -5.61 13.36
N ALA A 415 -1.75 -4.62 12.66
CA ALA A 415 -1.71 -4.61 11.22
C ALA A 415 -0.97 -5.82 10.63
N ASP A 416 0.20 -6.17 11.16
CA ASP A 416 1.00 -7.30 10.67
C ASP A 416 0.27 -8.63 10.88
N ILE A 417 -0.44 -8.82 12.01
CA ILE A 417 -1.23 -10.03 12.28
C ILE A 417 -2.38 -10.18 11.30
N PHE A 418 -3.23 -9.17 11.17
CA PHE A 418 -4.40 -9.26 10.30
C PHE A 418 -4.03 -9.35 8.81
N ASN A 419 -3.00 -8.62 8.38
CA ASN A 419 -2.45 -8.75 7.02
C ASN A 419 -1.98 -10.18 6.74
N GLY A 420 -1.23 -10.77 7.68
CA GLY A 420 -0.76 -12.15 7.54
C GLY A 420 -1.90 -13.16 7.43
N LEU A 421 -2.93 -13.02 8.25
CA LEU A 421 -4.10 -13.91 8.26
C LEU A 421 -4.96 -13.74 7.00
N MET A 422 -5.10 -12.53 6.47
CA MET A 422 -5.80 -12.25 5.21
C MET A 422 -5.03 -12.80 3.99
N ALA A 423 -3.70 -12.74 4.00
CA ALA A 423 -2.88 -13.18 2.89
C ALA A 423 -2.95 -14.70 2.63
N ILE A 424 -3.08 -15.51 3.68
CA ILE A 424 -3.05 -16.98 3.56
C ILE A 424 -4.13 -17.51 2.61
N PRO A 425 -5.42 -17.21 2.79
CA PRO A 425 -6.47 -17.65 1.88
C PRO A 425 -6.26 -17.19 0.43
N ASN A 426 -5.77 -15.95 0.26
CA ASN A 426 -5.50 -15.40 -1.05
C ASN A 426 -4.39 -16.16 -1.78
N ILE A 427 -3.28 -16.46 -1.10
CA ILE A 427 -2.17 -17.17 -1.71
C ILE A 427 -2.55 -18.60 -2.07
N ILE A 428 -3.34 -19.29 -1.23
CA ILE A 428 -3.89 -20.61 -1.57
C ILE A 428 -4.68 -20.54 -2.88
N ALA A 429 -5.52 -19.51 -3.04
CA ALA A 429 -6.30 -19.32 -4.25
C ALA A 429 -5.44 -19.00 -5.48
N LEU A 430 -4.44 -18.13 -5.35
CA LEU A 430 -3.53 -17.78 -6.43
C LEU A 430 -2.76 -19.00 -6.95
N LEU A 431 -2.27 -19.85 -6.05
CA LEU A 431 -1.59 -21.10 -6.42
C LEU A 431 -2.55 -22.08 -7.09
N ALA A 432 -3.75 -22.27 -6.54
CA ALA A 432 -4.76 -23.17 -7.11
C ALA A 432 -5.24 -22.71 -8.50
N LEU A 433 -5.40 -21.41 -8.71
CA LEU A 433 -5.89 -20.81 -9.94
C LEU A 433 -4.78 -20.38 -10.90
N SER A 434 -3.52 -20.67 -10.60
CA SER A 434 -2.37 -20.26 -11.42
C SER A 434 -2.45 -20.76 -12.86
N SER A 435 -3.01 -21.97 -13.11
CA SER A 435 -3.22 -22.51 -14.45
C SER A 435 -4.26 -21.71 -15.23
N VAL A 436 -5.30 -21.21 -14.56
CA VAL A 436 -6.30 -20.32 -15.17
C VAL A 436 -5.65 -19.00 -15.59
N VAL A 437 -4.85 -18.39 -14.71
CA VAL A 437 -4.12 -17.15 -15.02
C VAL A 437 -3.23 -17.34 -16.25
N VAL A 438 -2.48 -18.43 -16.31
CA VAL A 438 -1.60 -18.73 -17.47
C VAL A 438 -2.40 -18.97 -18.76
N ALA A 439 -3.53 -19.67 -18.69
CA ALA A 439 -4.38 -19.94 -19.86
C ALA A 439 -4.98 -18.66 -20.42
N GLU A 440 -5.58 -17.83 -19.56
CA GLU A 440 -6.14 -16.51 -19.95
C GLU A 440 -5.08 -15.60 -20.57
N THR A 441 -3.89 -15.56 -19.95
CA THR A 441 -2.77 -14.76 -20.45
C THR A 441 -2.34 -15.20 -21.85
N LYS A 442 -2.19 -16.49 -22.07
CA LYS A 442 -1.83 -17.04 -23.39
C LYS A 442 -2.89 -16.76 -24.45
N ASP A 443 -4.15 -16.98 -24.12
CA ASP A 443 -5.27 -16.71 -25.01
C ASP A 443 -5.34 -15.23 -25.42
N TYR A 444 -5.24 -14.32 -24.45
CA TYR A 444 -5.22 -12.90 -24.70
C TYR A 444 -4.12 -12.47 -25.68
N PHE A 445 -2.87 -12.88 -25.44
CA PHE A 445 -1.76 -12.52 -26.31
C PHE A 445 -1.79 -13.24 -27.65
N ALA A 446 -2.45 -14.39 -27.75
CA ALA A 446 -2.69 -15.06 -29.03
C ALA A 446 -3.70 -14.30 -29.90
N ARG A 447 -4.75 -13.73 -29.28
CA ARG A 447 -5.77 -12.91 -29.97
C ARG A 447 -5.27 -11.51 -30.34
N HIS A 448 -4.30 -10.97 -29.60
CA HIS A 448 -3.81 -9.59 -29.74
C HIS A 448 -2.33 -9.57 -30.15
N LYS A 449 -1.96 -10.28 -31.21
CA LYS A 449 -0.56 -10.36 -31.70
C LYS A 449 -0.04 -9.04 -32.25
N GLU A 450 -0.92 -8.11 -32.66
CA GLU A 450 -0.56 -6.81 -33.23
C GLU A 450 -0.42 -5.68 -32.19
N LEU A 451 -0.64 -5.95 -30.92
CA LEU A 451 -0.49 -5.02 -29.81
C LEU A 451 0.81 -5.26 -29.05
#